data_dc8b2bce854fa1f08d456932501e86b0
#
_entry.id   dc8b2bce854fa1f08d456932501e86b0
#
_cell.length_a   1.000
_cell.length_b   1.000
_cell.length_c   1.000
_cell.angle_alpha   90.00
_cell.angle_beta   90.00
_cell.angle_gamma   90.00
#
_symmetry.space_group_name_H-M   'P 1'
#
loop_
_entity.id
_entity.type
_entity.pdbx_description
1 polymer ?
#
loop_
_entity_poly.entity_id
_entity_poly.type
_entity_poly.pdbx_seq_one_letter_code
_entity_poly.pdbx_strand_id
1 'polypeptide(L)'
;HSLSARYPTKVKPQRAKLTKDDIEDFFKNLTGSLEGVEPENIFNYDETNFTDDPKASQCICRPGRRRHERVMAHSKMAFSVMFCGSATGVHLPPMVVYKAKNMYEGWQSKAIPNAVYETTESGWFDMRTFEIWFDQIFLHHVKNNCKEGPKVLIGDNLGCHFSPSVIEKCLEHGIRFIALPPN
;
A
#
# COMPACT_ATOMS: atom_id res chain seq x y z
N HIS A 1 -15.92 23.05 -34.21
CA HIS A 1 -15.72 22.26 -32.97
C HIS A 1 -14.83 21.05 -33.29
N SER A 2 -13.58 21.05 -32.79
CA SER A 2 -12.70 19.88 -32.91
C SER A 2 -13.04 18.92 -31.77
N LEU A 3 -13.77 17.85 -32.07
CA LEU A 3 -14.01 16.73 -31.14
C LEU A 3 -12.96 15.67 -31.34
N SER A 4 -12.38 15.14 -30.25
CA SER A 4 -11.48 13.98 -30.27
C SER A 4 -12.09 12.83 -29.49
N ALA A 5 -12.02 11.63 -30.03
CA ALA A 5 -12.41 10.43 -29.29
C ALA A 5 -11.34 10.12 -28.22
N ARG A 6 -11.77 9.97 -26.96
CA ARG A 6 -10.91 9.59 -25.84
C ARG A 6 -11.58 8.48 -25.04
N TYR A 7 -10.76 7.57 -24.51
CA TYR A 7 -11.26 6.58 -23.57
C TYR A 7 -11.46 7.24 -22.19
N PRO A 8 -12.66 7.13 -21.58
CA PRO A 8 -12.88 7.66 -20.24
C PRO A 8 -12.08 6.88 -19.20
N THR A 9 -11.43 7.59 -18.30
CA THR A 9 -10.81 6.97 -17.12
C THR A 9 -11.92 6.55 -16.16
N LYS A 10 -11.90 5.29 -15.71
CA LYS A 10 -12.84 4.80 -14.69
C LYS A 10 -12.48 5.43 -13.35
N VAL A 11 -13.37 6.22 -12.80
CA VAL A 11 -13.26 6.82 -11.47
C VAL A 11 -14.28 6.16 -10.55
N LYS A 12 -13.86 5.72 -9.36
CA LYS A 12 -14.77 5.17 -8.35
C LYS A 12 -15.77 6.25 -7.91
N PRO A 13 -17.05 5.91 -7.62
CA PRO A 13 -18.06 6.89 -7.19
C PRO A 13 -17.65 7.72 -5.97
N GLN A 14 -16.93 7.13 -5.02
CA GLN A 14 -16.42 7.81 -3.83
C GLN A 14 -15.43 8.91 -4.19
N ARG A 15 -14.49 8.62 -5.11
CA ARG A 15 -13.51 9.60 -5.59
C ARG A 15 -14.15 10.75 -6.38
N ALA A 16 -15.24 10.45 -7.09
CA ALA A 16 -16.00 11.47 -7.84
C ALA A 16 -16.79 12.42 -6.91
N LYS A 17 -17.00 12.06 -5.65
CA LYS A 17 -17.73 12.87 -4.64
C LYS A 17 -16.82 13.80 -3.85
N LEU A 18 -15.49 13.66 -3.95
CA LEU A 18 -14.56 14.54 -3.25
C LEU A 18 -14.74 15.98 -3.73
N THR A 19 -14.96 16.87 -2.80
CA THR A 19 -15.06 18.31 -3.06
C THR A 19 -13.71 18.99 -2.86
N LYS A 20 -13.62 20.23 -3.29
CA LYS A 20 -12.44 21.06 -3.04
C LYS A 20 -12.26 21.31 -1.54
N ASP A 21 -13.37 21.49 -0.83
CA ASP A 21 -13.38 21.76 0.61
C ASP A 21 -12.83 20.54 1.40
N ASP A 22 -13.20 19.31 1.01
CA ASP A 22 -12.65 18.08 1.62
C ASP A 22 -11.11 18.01 1.49
N ILE A 23 -10.60 18.45 0.35
CA ILE A 23 -9.15 18.46 0.10
C ILE A 23 -8.47 19.58 0.90
N GLU A 24 -9.05 20.77 0.96
CA GLU A 24 -8.52 21.89 1.73
C GLU A 24 -8.51 21.57 3.24
N ASP A 25 -9.57 20.97 3.77
CA ASP A 25 -9.65 20.52 5.15
C ASP A 25 -8.62 19.44 5.47
N PHE A 26 -8.41 18.49 4.54
CA PHE A 26 -7.35 17.49 4.70
C PHE A 26 -5.97 18.14 4.81
N PHE A 27 -5.61 19.06 3.90
CA PHE A 27 -4.31 19.72 3.95
C PHE A 27 -4.14 20.63 5.18
N LYS A 28 -5.20 21.27 5.65
CA LYS A 28 -5.19 22.06 6.89
C LYS A 28 -4.89 21.16 8.10
N ASN A 29 -5.56 20.01 8.19
CA ASN A 29 -5.34 19.04 9.26
C ASN A 29 -3.94 18.40 9.16
N LEU A 30 -3.47 18.09 7.96
CA LEU A 30 -2.13 17.59 7.72
C LEU A 30 -1.06 18.58 8.18
N THR A 31 -1.20 19.87 7.80
CA THR A 31 -0.26 20.92 8.20
C THR A 31 -0.16 21.01 9.72
N GLY A 32 -1.29 21.03 10.44
CA GLY A 32 -1.30 21.03 11.90
C GLY A 32 -0.67 19.77 12.51
N SER A 33 -0.84 18.61 11.84
CA SER A 33 -0.25 17.34 12.30
C SER A 33 1.25 17.25 12.05
N LEU A 34 1.77 17.99 11.08
CA LEU A 34 3.20 18.04 10.75
C LEU A 34 3.97 19.09 11.57
N GLU A 35 3.27 19.94 12.31
CA GLU A 35 3.91 20.99 13.11
C GLU A 35 4.86 20.39 14.16
N GLY A 36 6.12 20.83 14.14
CA GLY A 36 7.19 20.34 15.02
C GLY A 36 7.67 18.92 14.74
N VAL A 37 7.36 18.36 13.56
CA VAL A 37 7.82 17.03 13.15
C VAL A 37 9.01 17.14 12.19
N GLU A 38 10.13 16.54 12.56
CA GLU A 38 11.32 16.48 11.71
C GLU A 38 11.05 15.59 10.48
N PRO A 39 11.64 15.90 9.29
CA PRO A 39 11.43 15.11 8.07
C PRO A 39 11.77 13.62 8.22
N GLU A 40 12.74 13.26 9.04
CA GLU A 40 13.11 11.88 9.35
C GLU A 40 12.01 11.11 10.09
N ASN A 41 11.10 11.83 10.76
CA ASN A 41 9.99 11.29 11.53
C ASN A 41 8.65 11.31 10.76
N ILE A 42 8.66 11.68 9.47
CA ILE A 42 7.48 11.68 8.60
C ILE A 42 7.58 10.50 7.66
N PHE A 43 6.62 9.59 7.71
CA PHE A 43 6.58 8.37 6.92
C PHE A 43 5.31 8.28 6.08
N ASN A 44 5.45 7.70 4.90
CA ASN A 44 4.33 7.28 4.08
C ASN A 44 4.45 5.79 3.78
N TYR A 45 3.32 5.07 3.81
CA TYR A 45 3.24 3.67 3.39
C TYR A 45 2.10 3.47 2.40
N ASP A 46 2.26 2.46 1.54
CA ASP A 46 1.23 2.05 0.59
C ASP A 46 1.40 0.58 0.19
N GLU A 47 0.29 -0.07 -0.14
CA GLU A 47 0.23 -1.45 -0.58
C GLU A 47 0.10 -1.54 -2.10
N THR A 48 0.98 -2.31 -2.73
CA THR A 48 0.92 -2.61 -4.16
C THR A 48 0.73 -4.10 -4.39
N ASN A 49 -0.28 -4.47 -5.17
CA ASN A 49 -0.53 -5.86 -5.55
C ASN A 49 0.10 -6.20 -6.90
N PHE A 50 0.77 -7.34 -6.95
CA PHE A 50 1.38 -7.90 -8.14
C PHE A 50 0.69 -9.22 -8.51
N THR A 51 0.43 -9.40 -9.79
CA THR A 51 -0.12 -10.65 -10.35
C THR A 51 0.71 -11.09 -11.53
N ASP A 52 0.81 -12.40 -11.76
CA ASP A 52 1.43 -12.98 -12.93
C ASP A 52 0.49 -13.00 -14.16
N ASP A 53 -0.73 -12.46 -14.03
CA ASP A 53 -1.67 -12.30 -15.13
C ASP A 53 -1.25 -11.10 -16.01
N PRO A 54 -0.74 -11.34 -17.24
CA PRO A 54 -0.30 -10.28 -18.15
C PRO A 54 -1.46 -9.47 -18.73
N LYS A 55 -2.69 -9.67 -18.27
CA LYS A 55 -3.94 -9.07 -18.77
C LYS A 55 -4.19 -9.33 -20.26
N ALA A 56 -5.40 -9.12 -20.73
CA ALA A 56 -5.75 -9.20 -22.14
C ALA A 56 -5.04 -8.07 -22.91
N SER A 57 -4.08 -8.43 -23.77
CA SER A 57 -3.45 -7.51 -24.71
C SER A 57 -4.09 -7.64 -26.09
N GLN A 58 -4.14 -6.56 -26.83
CA GLN A 58 -4.57 -6.60 -28.23
C GLN A 58 -3.58 -7.45 -29.05
N CYS A 59 -4.10 -8.34 -29.87
CA CYS A 59 -3.28 -9.12 -30.80
C CYS A 59 -3.67 -8.77 -32.26
N ILE A 60 -2.69 -8.75 -33.13
CA ILE A 60 -2.90 -8.61 -34.57
C ILE A 60 -3.31 -9.98 -35.12
N CYS A 61 -4.49 -10.06 -35.74
CA CYS A 61 -5.04 -11.29 -36.24
C CYS A 61 -5.74 -11.10 -37.59
N ARG A 62 -5.94 -12.18 -38.33
CA ARG A 62 -6.66 -12.13 -39.61
C ARG A 62 -8.13 -11.75 -39.39
N PRO A 63 -8.72 -10.89 -40.24
CA PRO A 63 -10.14 -10.56 -40.18
C PRO A 63 -11.02 -11.83 -40.30
N GLY A 64 -12.15 -11.85 -39.57
CA GLY A 64 -13.11 -12.95 -39.65
C GLY A 64 -12.94 -14.07 -38.65
N ARG A 65 -11.87 -14.14 -37.85
CA ARG A 65 -11.78 -15.08 -36.73
C ARG A 65 -12.57 -14.57 -35.52
N ARG A 66 -13.54 -15.34 -35.05
CA ARG A 66 -14.40 -15.00 -33.90
C ARG A 66 -13.75 -15.22 -32.54
N ARG A 67 -12.72 -16.06 -32.45
CA ARG A 67 -12.02 -16.38 -31.17
C ARG A 67 -10.52 -16.45 -31.41
N HIS A 68 -9.77 -15.76 -30.57
CA HIS A 68 -8.32 -15.85 -30.50
C HIS A 68 -7.97 -16.42 -29.13
N GLU A 69 -7.49 -17.63 -29.13
CA GLU A 69 -7.07 -18.32 -27.91
C GLU A 69 -5.57 -18.11 -27.74
N ARG A 70 -5.18 -17.64 -26.57
CA ARG A 70 -3.80 -17.56 -26.14
C ARG A 70 -3.60 -18.60 -25.04
N VAL A 71 -2.81 -19.62 -25.32
CA VAL A 71 -2.38 -20.56 -24.27
C VAL A 71 -1.38 -19.83 -23.38
N MET A 72 -1.71 -19.67 -22.13
CA MET A 72 -0.85 -19.01 -21.16
C MET A 72 -0.72 -19.90 -19.92
N ALA A 73 0.51 -20.26 -19.60
CA ALA A 73 0.84 -20.92 -18.36
C ALA A 73 1.09 -19.83 -17.28
N HIS A 74 0.01 -19.33 -16.66
CA HIS A 74 0.13 -18.48 -15.48
C HIS A 74 -0.39 -19.24 -14.26
N SER A 75 0.28 -19.05 -13.14
CA SER A 75 -0.02 -19.78 -11.90
C SER A 75 -1.16 -19.17 -11.09
N LYS A 76 -1.76 -18.05 -11.54
CA LYS A 76 -2.67 -17.21 -10.75
C LYS A 76 -2.04 -16.76 -9.42
N MET A 77 -0.71 -16.70 -9.39
CA MET A 77 -0.01 -16.13 -8.24
C MET A 77 -0.35 -14.66 -8.11
N ALA A 78 -0.70 -14.28 -6.91
CA ALA A 78 -0.85 -12.89 -6.53
C ALA A 78 -0.10 -12.70 -5.22
N PHE A 79 0.56 -11.56 -5.08
CA PHE A 79 1.18 -11.15 -3.84
C PHE A 79 1.09 -9.63 -3.71
N SER A 80 0.98 -9.18 -2.48
CA SER A 80 1.03 -7.76 -2.16
C SER A 80 2.34 -7.42 -1.48
N VAL A 81 2.80 -6.20 -1.70
CA VAL A 81 3.99 -5.66 -1.05
C VAL A 81 3.63 -4.34 -0.38
N MET A 82 3.91 -4.26 0.92
CA MET A 82 3.85 -3.01 1.66
C MET A 82 5.21 -2.32 1.58
N PHE A 83 5.20 -1.10 1.08
CA PHE A 83 6.34 -0.21 1.07
C PHE A 83 6.14 0.91 2.09
N CYS A 84 7.23 1.33 2.72
CA CYS A 84 7.23 2.47 3.61
C CYS A 84 8.52 3.27 3.43
N GLY A 85 8.40 4.58 3.44
CA GLY A 85 9.56 5.47 3.32
C GLY A 85 9.38 6.76 4.12
N SER A 86 10.50 7.34 4.56
CA SER A 86 10.51 8.64 5.23
C SER A 86 10.59 9.80 4.23
N ALA A 87 10.24 11.01 4.68
CA ALA A 87 10.37 12.22 3.86
C ALA A 87 11.81 12.57 3.48
N THR A 88 12.80 11.96 4.13
CA THR A 88 14.23 12.10 3.77
C THR A 88 14.69 11.06 2.75
N GLY A 89 13.80 10.17 2.28
CA GLY A 89 14.12 9.14 1.28
C GLY A 89 14.69 7.85 1.87
N VAL A 90 14.64 7.65 3.19
CA VAL A 90 14.98 6.37 3.80
C VAL A 90 13.83 5.38 3.55
N HIS A 91 14.14 4.23 2.95
CA HIS A 91 13.18 3.14 2.74
C HIS A 91 13.30 2.11 3.84
N LEU A 92 12.16 1.74 4.42
CA LEU A 92 12.08 0.63 5.35
C LEU A 92 12.08 -0.70 4.59
N PRO A 93 12.48 -1.81 5.24
CA PRO A 93 12.34 -3.14 4.65
C PRO A 93 10.89 -3.39 4.20
N PRO A 94 10.67 -3.98 3.02
CA PRO A 94 9.31 -4.27 2.56
C PRO A 94 8.73 -5.49 3.29
N MET A 95 7.40 -5.56 3.36
CA MET A 95 6.70 -6.79 3.73
C MET A 95 5.96 -7.35 2.53
N VAL A 96 6.14 -8.65 2.28
CA VAL A 96 5.53 -9.35 1.15
C VAL A 96 4.48 -10.33 1.67
N VAL A 97 3.25 -10.22 1.17
CA VAL A 97 2.14 -11.12 1.53
C VAL A 97 1.76 -11.94 0.31
N TYR A 98 1.96 -13.26 0.38
CA TYR A 98 1.61 -14.19 -0.69
C TYR A 98 0.18 -14.71 -0.53
N LYS A 99 -0.48 -14.94 -1.67
CA LYS A 99 -1.76 -15.65 -1.70
C LYS A 99 -1.53 -17.15 -1.52
N ALA A 100 -1.52 -17.60 -0.29
CA ALA A 100 -1.34 -19.00 0.08
C ALA A 100 -1.85 -19.30 1.48
N LYS A 101 -2.16 -20.57 1.74
CA LYS A 101 -2.50 -21.04 3.07
C LYS A 101 -1.26 -21.23 3.96
N ASN A 102 -0.15 -21.67 3.36
CA ASN A 102 1.10 -21.94 4.06
C ASN A 102 2.26 -21.26 3.32
N MET A 103 3.28 -20.85 4.07
CA MET A 103 4.51 -20.29 3.52
C MET A 103 5.35 -21.38 2.86
N TYR A 104 5.87 -21.11 1.67
CA TYR A 104 6.82 -21.97 0.97
C TYR A 104 8.25 -21.51 1.27
N GLU A 105 9.12 -22.41 1.75
CA GLU A 105 10.52 -22.10 2.05
C GLU A 105 11.27 -21.51 0.84
N GLY A 106 10.96 -21.96 -0.37
CA GLY A 106 11.55 -21.46 -1.60
C GLY A 106 11.32 -19.96 -1.87
N TRP A 107 10.26 -19.37 -1.30
CA TRP A 107 10.00 -17.94 -1.46
C TRP A 107 10.94 -17.06 -0.63
N GLN A 108 11.54 -17.63 0.40
CA GLN A 108 12.51 -16.96 1.26
C GLN A 108 13.97 -17.24 0.86
N SER A 109 14.21 -18.18 -0.04
CA SER A 109 15.57 -18.63 -0.38
C SER A 109 16.45 -17.56 -1.07
N LYS A 110 15.83 -16.54 -1.68
CA LYS A 110 16.50 -15.35 -2.25
C LYS A 110 15.88 -14.08 -1.68
N ALA A 111 15.65 -14.07 -0.38
CA ALA A 111 14.94 -13.01 0.31
C ALA A 111 15.64 -11.66 0.19
N ILE A 112 14.85 -10.60 0.12
CA ILE A 112 15.34 -9.22 0.28
C ILE A 112 15.81 -9.08 1.73
N PRO A 113 17.00 -8.53 1.98
CA PRO A 113 17.51 -8.36 3.34
C PRO A 113 16.50 -7.63 4.23
N ASN A 114 16.27 -8.19 5.42
CA ASN A 114 15.35 -7.67 6.43
C ASN A 114 13.86 -7.58 6.02
N ALA A 115 13.47 -8.08 4.84
CA ALA A 115 12.06 -8.14 4.45
C ALA A 115 11.30 -9.17 5.31
N VAL A 116 10.04 -8.87 5.59
CA VAL A 116 9.11 -9.78 6.27
C VAL A 116 8.23 -10.46 5.24
N TYR A 117 7.98 -11.75 5.40
CA TYR A 117 7.18 -12.56 4.48
C TYR A 117 6.04 -13.22 5.25
N GLU A 118 4.81 -13.04 4.74
CA GLU A 118 3.59 -13.59 5.30
C GLU A 118 2.69 -14.19 4.21
N THR A 119 1.64 -14.88 4.63
CA THR A 119 0.63 -15.43 3.75
C THR A 119 -0.77 -15.07 4.20
N THR A 120 -1.65 -14.84 3.24
CA THR A 120 -3.10 -14.72 3.46
C THR A 120 -3.85 -15.48 2.36
N GLU A 121 -5.10 -15.87 2.63
CA GLU A 121 -5.92 -16.56 1.62
C GLU A 121 -6.22 -15.70 0.39
N SER A 122 -6.31 -14.39 0.56
CA SER A 122 -6.56 -13.44 -0.52
C SER A 122 -5.30 -12.97 -1.25
N GLY A 123 -4.15 -12.98 -0.59
CA GLY A 123 -2.92 -12.33 -1.03
C GLY A 123 -2.90 -10.81 -0.78
N TRP A 124 -3.89 -10.29 -0.06
CA TRP A 124 -3.97 -8.89 0.38
C TRP A 124 -3.65 -8.79 1.86
N PHE A 125 -3.24 -7.60 2.28
CA PHE A 125 -3.10 -7.31 3.71
C PHE A 125 -4.47 -7.37 4.40
N ASP A 126 -4.48 -8.01 5.53
CA ASP A 126 -5.57 -8.02 6.50
C ASP A 126 -5.11 -7.35 7.81
N MET A 127 -5.99 -7.25 8.79
CA MET A 127 -5.68 -6.62 10.08
C MET A 127 -4.46 -7.27 10.75
N ARG A 128 -4.37 -8.62 10.72
CA ARG A 128 -3.26 -9.36 11.33
C ARG A 128 -1.93 -9.06 10.65
N THR A 129 -1.89 -9.11 9.32
CA THR A 129 -0.66 -8.85 8.57
C THR A 129 -0.24 -7.40 8.65
N PHE A 130 -1.18 -6.46 8.74
CA PHE A 130 -0.88 -5.06 8.99
C PHE A 130 -0.27 -4.84 10.38
N GLU A 131 -0.80 -5.48 11.43
CA GLU A 131 -0.22 -5.43 12.79
C GLU A 131 1.20 -5.99 12.82
N ILE A 132 1.46 -7.11 12.12
CA ILE A 132 2.81 -7.68 12.01
C ILE A 132 3.77 -6.70 11.33
N TRP A 133 3.35 -6.08 10.22
CA TRP A 133 4.13 -5.06 9.54
C TRP A 133 4.43 -3.86 10.44
N PHE A 134 3.39 -3.38 11.13
CA PHE A 134 3.51 -2.24 12.04
C PHE A 134 4.52 -2.53 13.14
N ASP A 135 4.46 -3.69 13.77
CA ASP A 135 5.32 -4.06 14.89
C ASP A 135 6.77 -4.37 14.47
N GLN A 136 6.92 -5.23 13.44
CA GLN A 136 8.24 -5.78 13.09
C GLN A 136 9.05 -4.84 12.20
N ILE A 137 8.40 -3.99 11.42
CA ILE A 137 9.09 -3.09 10.49
C ILE A 137 9.00 -1.64 10.97
N PHE A 138 7.78 -1.09 11.02
CA PHE A 138 7.61 0.33 11.28
C PHE A 138 8.00 0.72 12.71
N LEU A 139 7.40 0.08 13.72
CA LEU A 139 7.66 0.38 15.13
C LEU A 139 9.09 0.02 15.53
N HIS A 140 9.63 -1.06 14.96
CA HIS A 140 11.04 -1.40 15.15
C HIS A 140 11.96 -0.27 14.62
N HIS A 141 11.68 0.26 13.44
CA HIS A 141 12.41 1.40 12.88
C HIS A 141 12.27 2.65 13.75
N VAL A 142 11.04 2.97 14.19
CA VAL A 142 10.76 4.12 15.05
C VAL A 142 11.60 4.06 16.34
N LYS A 143 11.67 2.89 16.98
CA LYS A 143 12.40 2.71 18.24
C LYS A 143 13.91 2.82 18.10
N ASN A 144 14.47 2.41 16.97
CA ASN A 144 15.91 2.27 16.80
C ASN A 144 16.57 3.38 15.98
N ASN A 145 15.82 4.05 15.08
CA ASN A 145 16.41 4.93 14.08
C ASN A 145 15.79 6.33 14.03
N CYS A 146 14.62 6.55 14.65
CA CYS A 146 13.98 7.86 14.63
C CYS A 146 14.56 8.78 15.70
N LYS A 147 14.55 10.07 15.40
CA LYS A 147 14.84 11.12 16.39
C LYS A 147 13.74 11.20 17.44
N GLU A 148 14.07 11.75 18.60
CA GLU A 148 13.08 12.10 19.61
C GLU A 148 12.05 13.08 19.06
N GLY A 149 10.86 13.08 19.65
CA GLY A 149 9.76 13.95 19.25
C GLY A 149 8.62 13.22 18.55
N PRO A 150 7.61 13.95 18.06
CA PRO A 150 6.45 13.36 17.42
C PRO A 150 6.82 12.70 16.08
N LYS A 151 6.10 11.64 15.73
CA LYS A 151 6.22 10.92 14.45
C LYS A 151 4.89 10.99 13.72
N VAL A 152 4.94 10.96 12.40
CA VAL A 152 3.75 10.96 11.54
C VAL A 152 3.82 9.77 10.59
N LEU A 153 2.75 8.98 10.56
CA LEU A 153 2.57 7.89 9.62
C LEU A 153 1.35 8.18 8.73
N ILE A 154 1.57 8.30 7.43
CA ILE A 154 0.56 8.65 6.44
C ILE A 154 0.27 7.43 5.59
N GLY A 155 -0.99 7.06 5.44
CA GLY A 155 -1.41 5.94 4.59
C GLY A 155 -2.84 6.07 4.10
N ASP A 156 -3.32 5.06 3.38
CA ASP A 156 -4.69 5.05 2.91
C ASP A 156 -5.70 4.79 4.05
N ASN A 157 -6.97 5.06 3.77
CA ASN A 157 -8.06 4.91 4.74
C ASN A 157 -8.69 3.51 4.67
N LEU A 158 -7.88 2.45 4.72
CA LEU A 158 -8.38 1.08 4.80
C LEU A 158 -8.70 0.70 6.25
N GLY A 159 -9.89 0.15 6.48
CA GLY A 159 -10.35 -0.21 7.83
C GLY A 159 -9.46 -1.22 8.56
N CYS A 160 -8.74 -2.08 7.84
CA CYS A 160 -7.80 -3.03 8.42
C CYS A 160 -6.55 -2.39 9.04
N HIS A 161 -6.25 -1.12 8.73
CA HIS A 161 -5.12 -0.38 9.29
C HIS A 161 -5.42 0.23 10.67
N PHE A 162 -6.68 0.25 11.08
CA PHE A 162 -7.13 0.89 12.33
C PHE A 162 -7.51 -0.14 13.41
N SER A 163 -6.62 -1.09 13.69
CA SER A 163 -6.85 -1.99 14.82
C SER A 163 -6.64 -1.25 16.15
N PRO A 164 -7.37 -1.63 17.23
CA PRO A 164 -7.16 -1.07 18.56
C PRO A 164 -5.69 -1.17 19.01
N SER A 165 -5.04 -2.29 18.73
CA SER A 165 -3.64 -2.53 19.08
C SER A 165 -2.70 -1.52 18.41
N VAL A 166 -2.89 -1.23 17.12
CA VAL A 166 -2.08 -0.23 16.39
C VAL A 166 -2.32 1.17 16.94
N ILE A 167 -3.58 1.52 17.23
CA ILE A 167 -3.92 2.84 17.78
C ILE A 167 -3.27 3.05 19.15
N GLU A 168 -3.35 2.05 20.05
CA GLU A 168 -2.72 2.12 21.37
C GLU A 168 -1.20 2.31 21.25
N LYS A 169 -0.53 1.55 20.39
CA LYS A 169 0.91 1.69 20.15
C LYS A 169 1.27 3.05 19.53
N CYS A 170 0.42 3.59 18.65
CA CYS A 170 0.63 4.93 18.11
C CYS A 170 0.61 5.99 19.25
N LEU A 171 -0.35 5.89 20.17
CA LEU A 171 -0.44 6.81 21.33
C LEU A 171 0.77 6.65 22.25
N GLU A 172 1.16 5.42 22.56
CA GLU A 172 2.31 5.11 23.44
C GLU A 172 3.63 5.68 22.89
N HIS A 173 3.82 5.65 21.57
CA HIS A 173 5.06 6.07 20.93
C HIS A 173 5.03 7.45 20.29
N GLY A 174 3.98 8.24 20.54
CA GLY A 174 3.83 9.60 20.00
C GLY A 174 3.74 9.63 18.47
N ILE A 175 3.11 8.59 17.86
CA ILE A 175 2.90 8.48 16.43
C ILE A 175 1.51 9.04 16.08
N ARG A 176 1.47 10.05 15.22
CA ARG A 176 0.24 10.59 14.64
C ARG A 176 -0.07 9.81 13.37
N PHE A 177 -1.13 9.02 13.39
CA PHE A 177 -1.59 8.28 12.21
C PHE A 177 -2.54 9.15 11.39
N ILE A 178 -2.22 9.38 10.11
CA ILE A 178 -2.99 10.24 9.21
C ILE A 178 -3.50 9.42 8.03
N ALA A 179 -4.82 9.32 7.92
CA ALA A 179 -5.46 8.68 6.79
C ALA A 179 -5.61 9.67 5.63
N LEU A 180 -5.26 9.23 4.42
CA LEU A 180 -5.56 9.97 3.19
C LEU A 180 -7.09 10.06 2.99
N PRO A 181 -7.58 11.09 2.29
CA PRO A 181 -9.00 11.17 1.92
C PRO A 181 -9.44 9.90 1.20
N PRO A 182 -10.70 9.48 1.35
CA PRO A 182 -11.20 8.26 0.72
C PRO A 182 -11.06 8.31 -0.80
N ASN A 183 -10.53 7.22 -1.37
CA ASN A 183 -10.31 7.01 -2.81
C ASN A 183 -11.53 6.39 -3.50
#